data_fc31f8022fc1092fa4f36ba9a8c0fbd3
#
_entry.id   fc31f8022fc1092fa4f36ba9a8c0fbd3
#
_cell.length_a   1.000
_cell.length_b   1.000
_cell.length_c   1.000
_cell.angle_alpha   90.00
_cell.angle_beta   90.00
_cell.angle_gamma   90.00
#
_symmetry.space_group_name_H-M   'P 1'
#
loop_
_entity.id
_entity.type
_entity.pdbx_description
1 polymer ?
#
loop_
_entity_poly.entity_id
_entity_poly.type
_entity_poly.pdbx_seq_one_letter_code
_entity_poly.pdbx_strand_id
1 'polypeptide(L)'
;IEVCKEISEGNNGFNFKWSKDFEERNKLWKARHDVYWSVKALKPNARVYATDACVPITELAECIKFAEKEIQDLSLKAPIVGHVGDGNFHVTVLYDPENKDDFEIIRNFSNKLVRKTLELGGTSTGEHGIGLNKKAYLLQEHPSSINLMKSIKKTIDPNNIMNPGKIFD
;
A
#
# COMPACT_ATOMS: atom_id res chain seq x y z
N ILE A 1 6.89 11.02 24.05
CA ILE A 1 7.93 11.56 23.17
C ILE A 1 9.29 11.00 23.56
N GLU A 2 9.67 11.07 24.84
CA GLU A 2 10.94 10.52 25.34
C GLU A 2 11.08 9.03 25.00
N VAL A 3 10.07 8.21 25.30
CA VAL A 3 10.06 6.79 24.96
C VAL A 3 10.21 6.56 23.43
N CYS A 4 9.52 7.33 22.61
CA CYS A 4 9.66 7.23 21.15
C CYS A 4 11.08 7.58 20.70
N LYS A 5 11.69 8.59 21.31
CA LYS A 5 13.07 8.98 21.03
C LYS A 5 14.05 7.88 21.42
N GLU A 6 13.94 7.34 22.63
CA GLU A 6 14.77 6.23 23.12
C GLU A 6 14.67 5.00 22.21
N ILE A 7 13.44 4.60 21.81
CA ILE A 7 13.22 3.48 20.90
C ILE A 7 13.87 3.77 19.54
N SER A 8 13.71 4.99 19.01
CA SER A 8 14.32 5.39 17.74
C SER A 8 15.83 5.32 17.80
N GLU A 9 16.45 5.91 18.83
CA GLU A 9 17.91 5.91 19.03
C GLU A 9 18.45 4.49 19.24
N GLY A 10 17.75 3.64 20.00
CA GLY A 10 18.09 2.24 20.22
C GLY A 10 18.03 1.38 18.93
N ASN A 11 17.31 1.84 17.90
CA ASN A 11 17.23 1.21 16.58
C ASN A 11 18.00 1.99 15.50
N ASN A 12 19.06 2.73 15.87
CA ASN A 12 19.89 3.52 14.98
C ASN A 12 19.15 4.67 14.27
N GLY A 13 18.03 5.13 14.82
CA GLY A 13 17.33 6.31 14.34
C GLY A 13 18.15 7.57 14.60
N PHE A 14 18.07 8.52 13.69
CA PHE A 14 18.80 9.81 13.81
C PHE A 14 17.86 10.97 13.49
N ASN A 15 18.23 12.17 13.97
CA ASN A 15 17.47 13.40 13.73
C ASN A 15 15.99 13.30 14.15
N PHE A 16 15.71 12.66 15.29
CA PHE A 16 14.36 12.60 15.84
C PHE A 16 13.80 14.01 16.04
N LYS A 17 12.66 14.30 15.41
CA LYS A 17 12.00 15.60 15.46
C LYS A 17 10.54 15.44 15.85
N TRP A 18 10.08 16.35 16.66
CA TRP A 18 8.67 16.47 17.04
C TRP A 18 8.34 17.93 17.35
N SER A 19 7.08 18.31 17.30
CA SER A 19 6.66 19.66 17.68
C SER A 19 5.26 19.67 18.28
N LYS A 20 5.07 20.52 19.29
CA LYS A 20 3.75 20.95 19.80
C LYS A 20 3.27 22.23 19.12
N ASP A 21 4.18 22.97 18.52
CA ASP A 21 3.85 24.18 17.78
C ASP A 21 3.02 23.86 16.54
N PHE A 22 1.97 24.65 16.31
CA PHE A 22 1.02 24.43 15.23
C PHE A 22 1.66 24.60 13.84
N GLU A 23 2.50 25.62 13.66
CA GLU A 23 3.11 25.91 12.37
C GLU A 23 4.18 24.88 12.00
N GLU A 24 5.03 24.50 12.97
CA GLU A 24 6.02 23.45 12.75
C GLU A 24 5.38 22.10 12.48
N ARG A 25 4.32 21.75 13.21
CA ARG A 25 3.54 20.54 12.96
C ARG A 25 2.96 20.54 11.55
N ASN A 26 2.41 21.67 11.09
CA ASN A 26 1.87 21.81 9.74
C ASN A 26 2.96 21.65 8.67
N LYS A 27 4.19 22.11 8.92
CA LYS A 27 5.32 21.86 8.01
C LYS A 27 5.64 20.36 7.91
N LEU A 28 5.63 19.63 9.03
CA LEU A 28 5.83 18.18 9.03
C LEU A 28 4.72 17.46 8.26
N TRP A 29 3.46 17.85 8.51
CA TRP A 29 2.32 17.30 7.77
C TRP A 29 2.34 17.65 6.29
N LYS A 30 2.75 18.86 5.93
CA LYS A 30 2.92 19.24 4.54
C LYS A 30 3.92 18.33 3.83
N ALA A 31 5.05 18.04 4.44
CA ALA A 31 6.04 17.11 3.89
C ALA A 31 5.41 15.71 3.63
N ARG A 32 4.56 15.22 4.55
CA ARG A 32 3.83 13.96 4.38
C ARG A 32 2.81 14.02 3.23
N HIS A 33 2.08 15.12 3.09
CA HIS A 33 1.12 15.30 2.00
C HIS A 33 1.80 15.43 0.63
N ASP A 34 2.97 16.03 0.59
CA ASP A 34 3.73 16.24 -0.65
C ASP A 34 4.51 15.00 -1.11
N VAL A 35 4.48 13.89 -0.36
CA VAL A 35 5.24 12.66 -0.67
C VAL A 35 4.96 12.14 -2.08
N TYR A 36 3.70 12.08 -2.51
CA TYR A 36 3.35 11.62 -3.85
C TYR A 36 4.06 12.44 -4.95
N TRP A 37 4.05 13.75 -4.83
CA TRP A 37 4.68 14.65 -5.79
C TRP A 37 6.20 14.55 -5.74
N SER A 38 6.76 14.38 -4.55
CA SER A 38 8.19 14.16 -4.34
C SER A 38 8.64 12.86 -5.00
N VAL A 39 7.88 11.77 -4.83
CA VAL A 39 8.15 10.50 -5.50
C VAL A 39 8.08 10.65 -7.02
N LYS A 40 7.04 11.30 -7.52
CA LYS A 40 6.89 11.54 -8.97
C LYS A 40 8.03 12.35 -9.56
N ALA A 41 8.59 13.28 -8.81
CA ALA A 41 9.74 14.09 -9.23
C ALA A 41 11.05 13.29 -9.40
N LEU A 42 11.17 12.10 -8.79
CA LEU A 42 12.37 11.25 -8.90
C LEU A 42 12.60 10.68 -10.31
N LYS A 43 11.56 10.60 -11.14
CA LYS A 43 11.65 10.16 -12.54
C LYS A 43 10.63 10.95 -13.37
N PRO A 44 11.06 12.02 -14.07
CA PRO A 44 10.18 12.77 -14.97
C PRO A 44 9.51 11.84 -16.00
N ASN A 45 8.24 12.11 -16.32
CA ASN A 45 7.40 11.34 -17.24
C ASN A 45 7.00 9.94 -16.76
N ALA A 46 7.52 9.43 -15.63
CA ALA A 46 7.06 8.18 -15.08
C ALA A 46 5.63 8.28 -14.56
N ARG A 47 4.94 7.14 -14.57
CA ARG A 47 3.71 6.92 -13.79
C ARG A 47 4.05 6.30 -12.44
N VAL A 48 3.13 6.44 -11.52
CA VAL A 48 3.23 5.87 -10.18
C VAL A 48 2.21 4.74 -10.08
N TYR A 49 2.67 3.57 -9.67
CA TYR A 49 1.83 2.48 -9.22
C TYR A 49 1.99 2.35 -7.70
N ALA A 50 0.89 2.46 -6.96
CA ALA A 50 0.90 2.33 -5.50
C ALA A 50 0.25 1.01 -5.09
N THR A 51 0.95 0.25 -4.25
CA THR A 51 0.36 -0.90 -3.54
C THR A 51 -0.41 -0.43 -2.33
N ASP A 52 -1.13 -1.33 -1.67
CA ASP A 52 -1.94 -1.01 -0.49
C ASP A 52 -2.03 -2.26 0.40
N ALA A 53 -0.91 -2.60 1.01
CA ALA A 53 -0.80 -3.74 1.92
C ALA A 53 -1.11 -3.31 3.36
N CYS A 54 -1.89 -4.11 4.07
CA CYS A 54 -2.12 -3.91 5.49
C CYS A 54 -1.99 -5.24 6.22
N VAL A 55 -1.17 -5.28 7.27
CA VAL A 55 -0.90 -6.47 8.09
C VAL A 55 -1.10 -6.14 9.57
N PRO A 56 -1.28 -7.14 10.44
CA PRO A 56 -1.18 -6.91 11.87
C PRO A 56 0.10 -6.16 12.21
N ILE A 57 0.04 -5.21 13.15
CA ILE A 57 1.19 -4.35 13.51
C ILE A 57 2.44 -5.14 13.85
N THR A 58 2.29 -6.30 14.50
CA THR A 58 3.39 -7.21 14.85
C THR A 58 4.13 -7.74 13.62
N GLU A 59 3.44 -7.87 12.49
CA GLU A 59 3.96 -8.41 11.23
C GLU A 59 4.48 -7.34 10.27
N LEU A 60 4.26 -6.05 10.60
CA LEU A 60 4.58 -4.94 9.72
C LEU A 60 6.07 -4.91 9.33
N ALA A 61 6.95 -5.09 10.30
CA ALA A 61 8.39 -5.07 10.05
C ALA A 61 8.83 -6.20 9.11
N GLU A 62 8.26 -7.40 9.24
CA GLU A 62 8.53 -8.53 8.36
C GLU A 62 8.04 -8.26 6.94
N CYS A 63 6.82 -7.75 6.81
CA CYS A 63 6.23 -7.44 5.51
C CYS A 63 6.99 -6.34 4.77
N ILE A 64 7.44 -5.28 5.48
CA ILE A 64 8.27 -4.22 4.91
C ILE A 64 9.62 -4.76 4.45
N LYS A 65 10.32 -5.57 5.26
CA LYS A 65 11.60 -6.20 4.87
C LYS A 65 11.46 -7.08 3.64
N PHE A 66 10.35 -7.82 3.53
CA PHE A 66 10.05 -8.58 2.33
C PHE A 66 9.91 -7.65 1.11
N ALA A 67 9.15 -6.56 1.23
CA ALA A 67 8.97 -5.59 0.16
C ALA A 67 10.30 -4.93 -0.25
N GLU A 68 11.14 -4.52 0.71
CA GLU A 68 12.46 -3.95 0.46
C GLU A 68 13.36 -4.92 -0.32
N LYS A 69 13.36 -6.19 0.08
CA LYS A 69 14.12 -7.22 -0.63
C LYS A 69 13.68 -7.37 -2.09
N GLU A 70 12.38 -7.49 -2.33
CA GLU A 70 11.83 -7.60 -3.68
C GLU A 70 12.12 -6.34 -4.53
N ILE A 71 12.06 -5.15 -3.93
CA ILE A 71 12.45 -3.88 -4.58
C ILE A 71 13.91 -3.92 -5.02
N GLN A 72 14.80 -4.38 -4.16
CA GLN A 72 16.24 -4.50 -4.45
C GLN A 72 16.49 -5.55 -5.54
N ASP A 73 15.92 -6.75 -5.40
CA ASP A 73 16.10 -7.86 -6.34
C ASP A 73 15.62 -7.49 -7.76
N LEU A 74 14.58 -6.66 -7.87
CA LEU A 74 14.02 -6.19 -9.14
C LEU A 74 14.58 -4.82 -9.58
N SER A 75 15.50 -4.23 -8.83
CA SER A 75 16.08 -2.90 -9.09
C SER A 75 15.03 -1.80 -9.31
N LEU A 76 13.94 -1.85 -8.57
CA LEU A 76 12.83 -0.89 -8.69
C LEU A 76 13.16 0.43 -8.01
N LYS A 77 12.70 1.56 -8.59
CA LYS A 77 12.60 2.84 -7.90
C LYS A 77 11.24 2.92 -7.21
N ALA A 78 11.21 2.54 -5.95
CA ALA A 78 9.95 2.30 -5.24
C ALA A 78 10.04 2.70 -3.76
N PRO A 79 9.91 3.99 -3.42
CA PRO A 79 9.82 4.42 -2.02
C PRO A 79 8.64 3.76 -1.30
N ILE A 80 8.84 3.46 -0.01
CA ILE A 80 7.81 2.94 0.88
C ILE A 80 7.30 4.08 1.76
N VAL A 81 5.98 4.19 1.86
CA VAL A 81 5.28 5.17 2.70
C VAL A 81 4.13 4.46 3.40
N GLY A 82 3.86 4.79 4.66
CA GLY A 82 2.81 4.05 5.35
C GLY A 82 2.13 4.79 6.48
N HIS A 83 1.02 4.22 6.91
CA HIS A 83 0.29 4.49 8.13
C HIS A 83 0.67 3.42 9.16
N VAL A 84 1.91 3.49 9.64
CA VAL A 84 2.52 2.41 10.44
C VAL A 84 1.76 2.07 11.72
N GLY A 85 1.02 3.04 12.28
CA GLY A 85 0.14 2.81 13.43
C GLY A 85 -1.04 1.89 13.15
N ASP A 86 -1.42 1.75 11.87
CA ASP A 86 -2.54 0.92 11.40
C ASP A 86 -2.07 -0.37 10.72
N GLY A 87 -0.75 -0.59 10.62
CA GLY A 87 -0.19 -1.71 9.88
C GLY A 87 -0.28 -1.59 8.36
N ASN A 88 -0.69 -0.43 7.84
CA ASN A 88 -0.85 -0.16 6.41
C ASN A 88 0.38 0.52 5.82
N PHE A 89 0.79 0.08 4.63
CA PHE A 89 1.86 0.73 3.89
C PHE A 89 1.69 0.60 2.36
N HIS A 90 2.32 1.52 1.66
CA HIS A 90 2.30 1.63 0.21
C HIS A 90 3.73 1.58 -0.32
N VAL A 91 3.95 0.73 -1.29
CA VAL A 91 5.15 0.77 -2.14
C VAL A 91 4.77 1.55 -3.40
N THR A 92 5.42 2.69 -3.59
CA THR A 92 5.13 3.60 -4.71
C THR A 92 6.14 3.39 -5.83
N VAL A 93 5.82 2.51 -6.77
CA VAL A 93 6.72 2.12 -7.87
C VAL A 93 6.62 3.11 -9.02
N LEU A 94 7.76 3.65 -9.44
CA LEU A 94 7.88 4.50 -10.61
C LEU A 94 8.15 3.65 -11.86
N TYR A 95 7.34 3.80 -12.91
CA TYR A 95 7.48 3.04 -14.14
C TYR A 95 7.28 3.90 -15.39
N ASP A 96 7.84 3.44 -16.50
CA ASP A 96 7.62 4.04 -17.80
C ASP A 96 6.34 3.47 -18.43
N PRO A 97 5.33 4.30 -18.71
CA PRO A 97 4.08 3.83 -19.32
C PRO A 97 4.25 3.28 -20.74
N GLU A 98 5.32 3.65 -21.43
CA GLU A 98 5.64 3.17 -22.77
C GLU A 98 6.39 1.82 -22.75
N ASN A 99 6.93 1.43 -21.59
CA ASN A 99 7.64 0.15 -21.42
C ASN A 99 6.66 -0.92 -20.88
N LYS A 100 6.28 -1.86 -21.72
CA LYS A 100 5.36 -2.95 -21.33
C LYS A 100 5.97 -3.90 -20.29
N ASP A 101 7.27 -4.08 -20.30
CA ASP A 101 7.96 -4.97 -19.37
C ASP A 101 7.93 -4.41 -17.94
N ASP A 102 8.01 -3.07 -17.79
CA ASP A 102 7.88 -2.42 -16.47
C ASP A 102 6.56 -2.79 -15.80
N PHE A 103 5.47 -2.79 -16.56
CA PHE A 103 4.14 -3.10 -16.01
C PHE A 103 4.00 -4.56 -15.56
N GLU A 104 4.58 -5.50 -16.32
CA GLU A 104 4.59 -6.92 -15.93
C GLU A 104 5.44 -7.15 -14.67
N ILE A 105 6.60 -6.51 -14.57
CA ILE A 105 7.46 -6.58 -13.37
C ILE A 105 6.70 -6.08 -12.14
N ILE A 106 6.02 -4.93 -12.26
CA ILE A 106 5.24 -4.34 -11.17
C ILE A 106 4.08 -5.23 -10.76
N ARG A 107 3.38 -5.81 -11.73
CA ARG A 107 2.29 -6.74 -11.47
C ARG A 107 2.76 -7.96 -10.71
N ASN A 108 3.89 -8.53 -11.10
CA ASN A 108 4.51 -9.66 -10.42
C ASN A 108 4.96 -9.29 -9.00
N PHE A 109 5.59 -8.13 -8.82
CA PHE A 109 5.93 -7.60 -7.52
C PHE A 109 4.69 -7.46 -6.63
N SER A 110 3.63 -6.80 -7.15
CA SER A 110 2.37 -6.59 -6.42
C SER A 110 1.72 -7.92 -6.01
N ASN A 111 1.72 -8.92 -6.92
CA ASN A 111 1.20 -10.26 -6.61
C ASN A 111 1.97 -10.94 -5.48
N LYS A 112 3.30 -10.85 -5.48
CA LYS A 112 4.13 -11.41 -4.42
C LYS A 112 3.88 -10.71 -3.08
N LEU A 113 3.81 -9.37 -3.09
CA LEU A 113 3.53 -8.59 -1.89
C LEU A 113 2.16 -8.94 -1.31
N VAL A 114 1.11 -9.04 -2.13
CA VAL A 114 -0.22 -9.43 -1.67
C VAL A 114 -0.21 -10.83 -1.07
N ARG A 115 0.44 -11.81 -1.69
CA ARG A 115 0.56 -13.16 -1.10
C ARG A 115 1.22 -13.12 0.27
N LYS A 116 2.36 -12.42 0.39
CA LYS A 116 3.05 -12.25 1.68
C LYS A 116 2.15 -11.58 2.71
N THR A 117 1.41 -10.54 2.30
CA THR A 117 0.44 -9.84 3.16
C THR A 117 -0.62 -10.79 3.70
N LEU A 118 -1.22 -11.62 2.83
CA LEU A 118 -2.25 -12.60 3.23
C LEU A 118 -1.67 -13.72 4.11
N GLU A 119 -0.46 -14.21 3.82
CA GLU A 119 0.26 -15.19 4.65
C GLU A 119 0.49 -14.68 6.08
N LEU A 120 0.70 -13.38 6.24
CA LEU A 120 0.87 -12.73 7.54
C LEU A 120 -0.47 -12.36 8.22
N GLY A 121 -1.59 -12.82 7.68
CA GLY A 121 -2.93 -12.55 8.24
C GLY A 121 -3.44 -11.13 7.96
N GLY A 122 -2.89 -10.47 6.96
CA GLY A 122 -3.28 -9.13 6.52
C GLY A 122 -4.33 -9.12 5.43
N THR A 123 -4.51 -7.95 4.79
CA THR A 123 -5.46 -7.72 3.70
C THR A 123 -4.77 -7.09 2.49
N SER A 124 -5.24 -7.42 1.30
CA SER A 124 -4.77 -6.86 0.03
C SER A 124 -5.19 -5.40 -0.19
N THR A 125 -6.05 -4.87 0.66
CA THR A 125 -6.56 -3.51 0.55
C THR A 125 -6.79 -2.89 1.92
N GLY A 126 -5.80 -2.09 2.38
CA GLY A 126 -5.89 -1.38 3.64
C GLY A 126 -6.91 -0.23 3.56
N GLU A 127 -6.81 0.62 2.53
CA GLU A 127 -7.63 1.83 2.41
C GLU A 127 -8.17 2.11 1.00
N HIS A 128 -7.57 1.56 -0.06
CA HIS A 128 -7.92 1.91 -1.45
C HIS A 128 -9.13 1.16 -2.02
N GLY A 129 -9.56 0.08 -1.37
CA GLY A 129 -10.64 -0.78 -1.86
C GLY A 129 -10.22 -1.72 -2.99
N ILE A 130 -11.14 -2.58 -3.38
CA ILE A 130 -10.92 -3.65 -4.37
C ILE A 130 -11.02 -3.12 -5.82
N GLY A 131 -12.05 -2.34 -6.11
CA GLY A 131 -12.26 -1.76 -7.44
C GLY A 131 -12.27 -2.80 -8.57
N LEU A 132 -11.48 -2.52 -9.62
CA LEU A 132 -11.32 -3.39 -10.80
C LEU A 132 -10.13 -4.35 -10.66
N ASN A 133 -9.04 -3.88 -10.04
CA ASN A 133 -7.73 -4.51 -10.16
C ASN A 133 -7.44 -5.56 -9.08
N LYS A 134 -8.17 -5.55 -7.97
CA LYS A 134 -7.93 -6.43 -6.82
C LYS A 134 -8.95 -7.56 -6.66
N LYS A 135 -9.84 -7.79 -7.65
CA LYS A 135 -10.87 -8.82 -7.57
C LYS A 135 -10.32 -10.23 -7.32
N ALA A 136 -9.20 -10.58 -7.96
CA ALA A 136 -8.54 -11.87 -7.77
C ALA A 136 -7.99 -12.03 -6.35
N TYR A 137 -7.56 -10.94 -5.73
CA TYR A 137 -7.10 -10.94 -4.33
C TYR A 137 -8.26 -11.10 -3.35
N LEU A 138 -9.40 -10.43 -3.61
CA LEU A 138 -10.61 -10.60 -2.81
C LEU A 138 -11.05 -12.06 -2.74
N LEU A 139 -10.98 -12.79 -3.88
CA LEU A 139 -11.30 -14.21 -3.93
C LEU A 139 -10.34 -15.08 -3.11
N GLN A 140 -9.06 -14.72 -3.07
CA GLN A 140 -8.06 -15.41 -2.28
C GLN A 140 -8.24 -15.14 -0.78
N GLU A 141 -8.56 -13.91 -0.42
CA GLU A 141 -8.71 -13.45 0.94
C GLU A 141 -10.03 -13.94 1.59
N HIS A 142 -11.12 -13.95 0.82
CA HIS A 142 -12.47 -14.23 1.32
C HIS A 142 -13.22 -15.32 0.51
N PRO A 143 -12.64 -16.50 0.27
CA PRO A 143 -13.25 -17.53 -0.59
C PRO A 143 -14.62 -18.01 -0.11
N SER A 144 -14.83 -18.07 1.21
CA SER A 144 -16.10 -18.51 1.81
C SER A 144 -17.19 -17.43 1.81
N SER A 145 -16.81 -16.15 1.81
CA SER A 145 -17.74 -15.03 1.98
C SER A 145 -18.19 -14.40 0.65
N ILE A 146 -17.51 -14.68 -0.45
CA ILE A 146 -17.73 -14.02 -1.73
C ILE A 146 -19.16 -14.18 -2.25
N ASN A 147 -19.77 -15.35 -2.06
CA ASN A 147 -21.15 -15.61 -2.50
C ASN A 147 -22.16 -14.80 -1.71
N LEU A 148 -21.95 -14.63 -0.41
CA LEU A 148 -22.79 -13.76 0.43
C LEU A 148 -22.67 -12.31 -0.01
N MET A 149 -21.45 -11.82 -0.25
CA MET A 149 -21.18 -10.45 -0.73
C MET A 149 -21.89 -10.20 -2.07
N LYS A 150 -21.82 -11.14 -3.02
CA LYS A 150 -22.55 -11.07 -4.30
C LYS A 150 -24.07 -11.06 -4.13
N SER A 151 -24.59 -11.85 -3.20
CA SER A 151 -26.04 -11.88 -2.90
C SER A 151 -26.52 -10.54 -2.33
N ILE A 152 -25.77 -9.94 -1.42
CA ILE A 152 -26.06 -8.61 -0.87
C ILE A 152 -26.08 -7.57 -2.00
N LYS A 153 -25.03 -7.55 -2.84
CA LYS A 153 -24.97 -6.66 -4.00
C LYS A 153 -26.18 -6.80 -4.91
N LYS A 154 -26.56 -8.04 -5.27
CA LYS A 154 -27.69 -8.32 -6.15
C LYS A 154 -29.05 -7.90 -5.53
N THR A 155 -29.19 -8.03 -4.22
CA THR A 155 -30.41 -7.62 -3.51
C THR A 155 -30.59 -6.11 -3.51
N ILE A 156 -29.50 -5.36 -3.30
CA ILE A 156 -29.52 -3.89 -3.25
C ILE A 156 -29.59 -3.29 -4.64
N ASP A 157 -28.91 -3.88 -5.61
CA ASP A 157 -28.76 -3.39 -6.98
C ASP A 157 -29.11 -4.48 -8.00
N PRO A 158 -30.41 -4.86 -8.10
CA PRO A 158 -30.83 -5.95 -8.97
C PRO A 158 -30.61 -5.67 -10.46
N ASN A 159 -30.54 -4.40 -10.86
CA ASN A 159 -30.32 -3.97 -12.23
C ASN A 159 -28.82 -3.71 -12.54
N ASN A 160 -27.93 -3.89 -11.57
CA ASN A 160 -26.48 -3.69 -11.69
C ASN A 160 -26.08 -2.33 -12.29
N ILE A 161 -26.73 -1.26 -11.84
CA ILE A 161 -26.46 0.12 -12.26
C ILE A 161 -25.45 0.84 -11.37
N MET A 162 -25.23 0.34 -10.14
CA MET A 162 -24.28 0.91 -9.19
C MET A 162 -22.90 0.28 -9.35
N ASN A 163 -21.97 1.03 -9.89
CA ASN A 163 -20.58 0.58 -10.08
C ASN A 163 -20.48 -0.80 -10.77
N PRO A 164 -21.06 -0.98 -11.96
CA PRO A 164 -21.05 -2.27 -12.65
C PRO A 164 -19.61 -2.74 -12.91
N GLY A 165 -19.37 -4.04 -12.71
CA GLY A 165 -18.06 -4.65 -12.91
C GLY A 165 -16.99 -4.26 -11.86
N LYS A 166 -17.32 -3.55 -10.78
CA LYS A 166 -16.43 -3.28 -9.64
C LYS A 166 -16.62 -4.35 -8.58
N ILE A 167 -15.52 -4.74 -7.91
CA ILE A 167 -15.48 -5.72 -6.82
C ILE A 167 -15.85 -7.13 -7.30
N PHE A 168 -16.98 -7.29 -7.93
CA PHE A 168 -17.52 -8.55 -8.47
C PHE A 168 -17.67 -8.49 -10.00
N ASP A 169 -17.66 -9.67 -10.62
CA ASP A 169 -18.07 -9.89 -12.02
C ASP A 169 -19.54 -10.24 -12.06
#